data_ed19646ffaeeb5af5535ffde6de74bb5
#
_entry.id   ed19646ffaeeb5af5535ffde6de74bb5
#
_cell.length_a   1.000
_cell.length_b   1.000
_cell.length_c   1.000
_cell.angle_alpha   90.00
_cell.angle_beta   90.00
_cell.angle_gamma   90.00
#
_symmetry.space_group_name_H-M   'P 1'
#
loop_
_entity.id
_entity.type
_entity.pdbx_description
1 polymer ?
#
loop_
_entity_poly.entity_id
_entity_poly.type
_entity_poly.pdbx_seq_one_letter_code
_entity_poly.pdbx_strand_id
1 'polypeptide(L)' 'MAIADYQEIISEYKEQVRVLKEQVNELTDACKAKDAAVKRALQKLEYTTDDLDKANEEMKEQKDEAEQ' A
#
# COMPACT_ATOMS: atom_id res chain seq x y z
N MET A 1 14.11 21.52 42.59
CA MET A 1 13.69 22.04 41.28
C MET A 1 12.53 22.99 41.45
N ALA A 2 12.54 24.08 40.72
CA ALA A 2 11.44 25.02 40.74
C ALA A 2 10.25 24.49 39.91
N ILE A 3 9.04 24.93 40.24
CA ILE A 3 7.83 24.56 39.50
C ILE A 3 7.93 24.92 38.03
N ALA A 4 8.59 26.03 37.68
CA ALA A 4 8.84 26.46 36.32
C ALA A 4 9.60 25.43 35.49
N ASP A 5 10.56 24.71 36.11
CA ASP A 5 11.34 23.67 35.43
C ASP A 5 10.47 22.47 35.08
N TYR A 6 9.54 22.08 35.96
CA TYR A 6 8.59 21.00 35.67
C TYR A 6 7.63 21.39 34.57
N GLN A 7 7.17 22.63 34.55
CA GLN A 7 6.29 23.13 33.48
C GLN A 7 6.98 23.12 32.13
N GLU A 8 8.25 23.51 32.11
CA GLU A 8 9.06 23.48 30.90
C GLU A 8 9.23 22.05 30.38
N ILE A 9 9.56 21.12 31.28
CA ILE A 9 9.68 19.70 30.93
C ILE A 9 8.36 19.16 30.38
N ILE A 10 7.25 19.47 31.01
CA ILE A 10 5.91 19.05 30.55
C ILE A 10 5.63 19.61 29.15
N SER A 11 5.95 20.87 28.90
CA SER A 11 5.76 21.52 27.61
C SER A 11 6.59 20.84 26.52
N GLU A 12 7.81 20.48 26.82
CA GLU A 12 8.70 19.76 25.89
C GLU A 12 8.13 18.39 25.54
N TYR A 13 7.66 17.63 26.53
CA TYR A 13 7.06 16.33 26.28
C TYR A 13 5.75 16.45 25.47
N LYS A 14 4.93 17.44 25.75
CA LYS A 14 3.71 17.69 24.97
C LYS A 14 4.04 17.96 23.49
N GLU A 15 5.08 18.75 23.24
CA GLU A 15 5.53 19.04 21.88
C GLU A 15 6.05 17.78 21.18
N GLN A 16 6.83 16.96 21.88
CA GLN A 16 7.32 15.70 21.34
C GLN A 16 6.16 14.75 20.99
N VAL A 17 5.15 14.66 21.85
CA VAL A 17 3.96 13.85 21.62
C VAL A 17 3.21 14.37 20.39
N ARG A 18 3.07 15.67 20.24
CA ARG A 18 2.42 16.28 19.07
C ARG A 18 3.13 15.90 17.78
N VAL A 19 4.44 16.04 17.75
CA VAL A 19 5.27 15.70 16.58
C VAL A 19 5.14 14.20 16.24
N LEU A 20 5.21 13.34 17.25
CA LEU A 20 5.08 11.90 17.06
C LEU A 20 3.70 11.52 16.51
N LYS A 21 2.64 12.16 16.99
CA LYS A 21 1.29 11.95 16.45
C LYS A 21 1.18 12.36 14.99
N GLU A 22 1.77 13.47 14.61
CA GLU A 22 1.82 13.90 13.21
C GLU A 22 2.57 12.87 12.35
N GLN A 23 3.71 12.39 12.82
CA GLN A 23 4.50 11.39 12.10
C GLN A 23 3.72 10.07 11.93
N VAL A 24 3.01 9.65 12.98
CA VAL A 24 2.17 8.44 12.90
C VAL A 24 1.05 8.63 11.87
N ASN A 25 0.40 9.78 11.84
CA ASN A 25 -0.63 10.08 10.86
C ASN A 25 -0.09 10.07 9.43
N GLU A 26 1.06 10.69 9.20
CA GLU A 26 1.72 10.71 7.89
C GLU A 26 2.08 9.30 7.43
N LEU A 27 2.64 8.48 8.32
CA LEU A 27 2.99 7.11 8.03
C LEU A 27 1.74 6.26 7.75
N THR A 28 0.68 6.47 8.51
CA THR A 28 -0.59 5.78 8.30
C THR A 28 -1.16 6.10 6.93
N ASP A 29 -1.17 7.37 6.53
CA ASP A 29 -1.65 7.80 5.22
C ASP A 29 -0.79 7.24 4.09
N ALA A 30 0.54 7.24 4.27
CA ALA A 30 1.47 6.66 3.30
C ALA A 30 1.24 5.15 3.14
N CYS A 31 1.01 4.43 4.24
CA CYS A 31 0.69 3.00 4.20
C CYS A 31 -0.63 2.73 3.47
N LYS A 32 -1.66 3.53 3.72
CA LYS A 32 -2.95 3.40 3.01
C LYS A 32 -2.80 3.63 1.51
N ALA A 33 -2.02 4.63 1.11
CA ALA A 33 -1.76 4.91 -0.30
C ALA A 33 -1.00 3.74 -0.97
N LYS A 34 -0.01 3.19 -0.30
CA LYS A 34 0.75 2.03 -0.80
C LYS A 34 -0.13 0.80 -0.91
N ASP A 35 -0.99 0.54 0.08
CA ASP A 35 -1.92 -0.58 0.06
C ASP A 35 -2.88 -0.47 -1.12
N ALA A 36 -3.41 0.71 -1.39
CA ALA A 36 -4.27 0.94 -2.54
C ALA A 36 -3.54 0.71 -3.87
N ALA A 37 -2.27 1.14 -3.96
CA ALA A 37 -1.44 0.91 -5.14
C ALA A 37 -1.16 -0.59 -5.35
N VAL A 38 -0.87 -1.33 -4.27
CA VAL A 38 -0.64 -2.78 -4.33
C VAL A 38 -1.92 -3.49 -4.80
N LYS A 39 -3.07 -3.14 -4.26
CA LYS A 39 -4.35 -3.73 -4.68
C LYS A 39 -4.62 -3.51 -6.16
N ARG A 40 -4.37 -2.29 -6.67
CA ARG A 40 -4.53 -2.00 -8.10
C ARG A 40 -3.57 -2.81 -8.96
N ALA A 41 -2.31 -2.93 -8.53
CA ALA A 41 -1.32 -3.73 -9.24
C ALA A 41 -1.70 -5.21 -9.28
N LEU A 42 -2.20 -5.76 -8.17
CA LEU A 42 -2.68 -7.15 -8.11
C LEU A 42 -3.87 -7.38 -9.02
N GLN A 43 -4.82 -6.45 -9.09
CA GLN A 43 -5.96 -6.53 -10.00
C GLN A 43 -5.50 -6.54 -11.46
N LYS A 44 -4.57 -5.66 -11.83
CA LYS A 44 -4.00 -5.63 -13.19
C LYS A 44 -3.32 -6.94 -13.54
N LEU A 45 -2.56 -7.50 -12.59
CA LEU A 45 -1.89 -8.78 -12.79
C LEU A 45 -2.91 -9.90 -13.01
N GLU A 46 -3.98 -9.93 -12.24
CA GLU A 46 -5.05 -10.90 -12.36
C GLU A 46 -5.71 -10.83 -13.74
N TYR A 47 -6.09 -9.64 -14.19
CA TYR A 47 -6.67 -9.45 -15.52
C TYR A 47 -5.70 -9.85 -16.63
N THR A 48 -4.43 -9.51 -16.52
CA THR A 48 -3.42 -9.87 -17.50
C THR A 48 -3.21 -11.37 -17.54
N THR A 49 -3.21 -12.04 -16.39
CA THR A 49 -3.11 -13.50 -16.31
C THR A 49 -4.31 -14.18 -16.96
N ASP A 50 -5.52 -13.69 -16.71
CA ASP A 50 -6.74 -14.21 -17.33
C ASP A 50 -6.71 -14.04 -18.85
N ASP A 51 -6.28 -12.88 -19.33
CA ASP A 51 -6.14 -12.61 -20.76
C ASP A 51 -5.11 -13.55 -21.42
N LEU A 52 -3.99 -13.77 -20.74
CA LEU A 52 -2.96 -14.69 -21.22
C LEU A 52 -3.48 -16.13 -21.30
N ASP A 53 -4.21 -16.57 -20.28
CA ASP A 53 -4.80 -17.91 -20.24
C ASP A 53 -5.79 -18.09 -21.39
N LYS A 54 -6.63 -17.10 -21.66
CA LYS A 54 -7.57 -17.12 -22.79
C LYS A 54 -6.84 -17.18 -24.13
N ALA A 55 -5.80 -16.37 -24.29
CA ALA A 55 -5.01 -16.38 -25.51
C ALA A 55 -4.33 -17.74 -25.74
N ASN A 56 -3.82 -18.36 -24.69
CA ASN A 56 -3.19 -19.67 -24.75
C ASN A 56 -4.22 -20.76 -25.12
N GLU A 57 -5.43 -20.70 -24.58
CA GLU A 57 -6.52 -21.62 -24.92
C GLU A 57 -6.93 -21.48 -26.39
N GLU A 58 -7.07 -20.25 -26.88
CA GLU A 58 -7.38 -19.98 -28.28
C GLU A 58 -6.32 -20.50 -29.22
N MET A 59 -5.04 -20.30 -28.90
CA MET A 59 -3.92 -20.81 -29.68
C MET A 59 -3.92 -22.34 -29.72
N LYS A 60 -4.23 -22.97 -28.59
CA LYS A 60 -4.30 -24.43 -28.50
C LYS A 60 -5.45 -24.97 -29.35
N GLU A 61 -6.61 -24.35 -29.31
CA GLU A 61 -7.76 -24.72 -30.13
C GLU A 61 -7.44 -24.61 -31.63
N GLN A 62 -6.82 -23.50 -32.04
CA GLN A 62 -6.38 -23.31 -33.43
C GLN A 62 -5.38 -24.36 -33.88
N LYS A 63 -4.46 -24.72 -33.03
CA LYS A 63 -3.48 -25.76 -33.31
C LYS A 63 -4.14 -27.13 -33.47
N ASP A 64 -5.06 -27.47 -32.58
CA ASP A 64 -5.80 -28.74 -32.63
C ASP A 64 -6.62 -28.82 -33.90
N GLU A 65 -7.29 -27.73 -34.31
CA GLU A 65 -8.04 -27.65 -35.57
C GLU A 65 -7.11 -27.84 -36.80
N ALA A 66 -5.94 -27.23 -36.78
CA ALA A 66 -4.95 -27.35 -37.87
C ALA A 66 -4.42 -28.78 -38.02
N GLU A 67 -4.34 -29.53 -36.93
CA GLU A 67 -3.84 -30.90 -36.92
C GLU A 67 -4.90 -31.93 -37.39
N GLN A 68 -6.15 -31.53 -37.37
CA GLN A 68 -7.24 -32.35 -37.88
C GLN A 68 -7.31 -32.28 -39.43
#